data_a5b62b3ffbd4888ea2270841ee77d42e
#
_entry.id   a5b62b3ffbd4888ea2270841ee77d42e
#
_cell.length_a   1.000
_cell.length_b   1.000
_cell.length_c   1.000
_cell.angle_alpha   90.00
_cell.angle_beta   90.00
_cell.angle_gamma   90.00
#
_symmetry.space_group_name_H-M   'P 1'
#
loop_
_entity.id
_entity.type
_entity.pdbx_description
1 polymer ?
#
loop_
_entity_poly.entity_id
_entity_poly.type
_entity_poly.pdbx_seq_one_letter_code
_entity_poly.pdbx_strand_id
1 'polypeptide(L)'
;MAKTITRNIFVLLVLGFTLSVTDLSAQSRSGKADEPSSGGSTQKSGKTRSYKKARVLQPSTAKKIVKIVEALERQKTVRVPDPLNEGQFIEKEEDDPDFVEAKVILTELLNGKDEMRSYDRSVMWNYWGYIYFSAEDYDRAMGAYENLLQEPEATVPLRTSSLLTLAQLNLVKENWDKGIALILQWMEEVENVTAQSHALLGQAYFQKQDYVRARKSVEEAIRIAEEVEEYRPKENWYVLLAASLYELKEAKVIGQQYALEQQVLIYEILVNYYPKKSYFIQLGGTYAQMGREEDYMLVLKAAYEKDFLDKESEYQALAQMLLLNKNPYWAAQVLVAGQNKKITIKDEKTGEEEIFPVIKESEKNLKLLGDAWRMAQEIDKAIPVLERAAKLSKDGDLYVLLGNLYLYEDRMEDSIR
;
A
#
# COMPACT_ATOMS: atom_id res chain seq x y z
N MET A 1 14.34 9.91 -4.45
CA MET A 1 12.95 9.43 -4.64
C MET A 1 12.56 8.29 -3.70
N ALA A 2 13.36 7.27 -3.43
CA ALA A 2 13.01 6.18 -2.51
C ALA A 2 12.63 6.63 -1.08
N LYS A 3 13.37 7.59 -0.48
CA LYS A 3 13.10 8.08 0.88
C LYS A 3 11.75 8.80 1.05
N THR A 4 11.19 9.41 0.00
CA THR A 4 9.92 10.13 0.07
C THR A 4 8.72 9.20 -0.08
N ILE A 5 8.87 8.13 -0.87
CA ILE A 5 7.82 7.12 -1.09
C ILE A 5 7.63 6.29 0.19
N THR A 6 8.71 5.91 0.88
CA THR A 6 8.67 5.15 2.14
C THR A 6 7.99 5.92 3.27
N ARG A 7 8.19 7.24 3.35
CA ARG A 7 7.60 8.08 4.39
C ARG A 7 6.07 8.23 4.25
N ASN A 8 5.56 8.35 3.03
CA ASN A 8 4.11 8.48 2.77
C ASN A 8 3.34 7.17 2.97
N ILE A 9 3.96 6.01 2.73
CA ILE A 9 3.34 4.70 2.98
C ILE A 9 3.15 4.45 4.49
N PHE A 10 4.09 4.93 5.32
CA PHE A 10 4.02 4.76 6.77
C PHE A 10 2.85 5.51 7.41
N VAL A 11 2.63 6.78 7.05
CA VAL A 11 1.55 7.62 7.60
C VAL A 11 0.17 7.04 7.28
N LEU A 12 -0.03 6.50 6.08
CA LEU A 12 -1.31 5.89 5.66
C LEU A 12 -1.62 4.56 6.36
N LEU A 13 -0.62 3.79 6.78
CA LEU A 13 -0.82 2.48 7.44
C LEU A 13 -1.02 2.58 8.97
N VAL A 14 -0.41 3.56 9.61
CA VAL A 14 -0.59 3.80 11.05
C VAL A 14 -1.96 4.43 11.34
N LEU A 15 -2.48 5.28 10.44
CA LEU A 15 -3.79 5.92 10.58
C LEU A 15 -4.98 4.99 10.26
N GLY A 16 -4.73 3.80 9.70
CA GLY A 16 -5.79 2.84 9.34
C GLY A 16 -6.43 2.07 10.52
N PHE A 17 -5.89 2.19 11.74
CA PHE A 17 -6.51 1.66 12.95
C PHE A 17 -7.22 2.80 13.70
N THR A 18 -8.40 3.17 13.24
CA THR A 18 -9.30 4.01 14.03
C THR A 18 -9.75 3.21 15.26
N LEU A 19 -9.32 3.63 16.43
CA LEU A 19 -9.96 3.25 17.69
C LEU A 19 -11.39 3.80 17.64
N SER A 20 -12.37 2.96 17.31
CA SER A 20 -13.77 3.36 17.39
C SER A 20 -14.18 3.47 18.86
N VAL A 21 -14.99 4.47 19.18
CA VAL A 21 -15.57 4.61 20.53
C VAL A 21 -16.38 3.36 20.89
N THR A 22 -16.91 2.64 19.89
CA THR A 22 -17.62 1.37 20.05
C THR A 22 -16.73 0.27 20.63
N ASP A 23 -15.44 0.19 20.29
CA ASP A 23 -14.51 -0.75 20.91
C ASP A 23 -14.24 -0.41 22.37
N LEU A 24 -14.20 0.88 22.71
CA LEU A 24 -14.07 1.36 24.08
C LEU A 24 -15.33 1.09 24.91
N SER A 25 -16.52 1.28 24.34
CA SER A 25 -17.81 1.04 25.01
C SER A 25 -18.10 -0.44 25.18
N ALA A 26 -17.72 -1.29 24.23
CA ALA A 26 -17.84 -2.75 24.35
C ALA A 26 -16.95 -3.29 25.48
N GLN A 27 -15.75 -2.75 25.66
CA GLN A 27 -14.86 -3.11 26.77
C GLN A 27 -15.41 -2.66 28.14
N SER A 28 -16.17 -1.56 28.20
CA SER A 28 -16.82 -1.09 29.44
C SER A 28 -18.13 -1.82 29.78
N ARG A 29 -18.84 -2.34 28.76
CA ARG A 29 -20.15 -3.04 28.91
C ARG A 29 -20.06 -4.54 29.14
N SER A 30 -18.90 -5.19 29.01
CA SER A 30 -18.72 -6.63 29.22
C SER A 30 -18.96 -7.11 30.67
N GLY A 31 -19.52 -6.26 31.52
CA GLY A 31 -19.90 -6.56 32.92
C GLY A 31 -21.38 -6.90 33.14
N LYS A 32 -22.24 -6.99 32.11
CA LYS A 32 -23.60 -7.53 32.27
C LYS A 32 -23.56 -9.05 32.18
N ALA A 33 -23.83 -9.71 33.29
CA ALA A 33 -23.94 -11.16 33.38
C ALA A 33 -25.08 -11.67 32.48
N ASP A 34 -24.77 -12.57 31.55
CA ASP A 34 -25.75 -13.41 30.91
C ASP A 34 -26.28 -14.44 31.93
N GLU A 35 -27.58 -14.49 32.11
CA GLU A 35 -28.26 -15.53 32.88
C GLU A 35 -28.06 -16.90 32.20
N PRO A 36 -27.91 -17.97 32.96
CA PRO A 36 -27.65 -19.31 32.41
C PRO A 36 -28.93 -19.94 31.88
N SER A 37 -29.02 -20.13 30.57
CA SER A 37 -30.00 -21.05 29.99
C SER A 37 -29.55 -22.51 30.24
N SER A 38 -30.41 -23.27 30.89
CA SER A 38 -30.27 -24.69 31.15
C SER A 38 -30.39 -25.55 29.90
N GLY A 39 -29.49 -26.51 29.72
CA GLY A 39 -29.72 -27.65 28.84
C GLY A 39 -28.49 -28.38 28.33
N GLY A 40 -28.22 -29.59 28.84
CA GLY A 40 -27.62 -30.67 28.05
C GLY A 40 -26.16 -31.02 28.31
N SER A 41 -25.97 -32.05 29.09
CA SER A 41 -24.72 -32.76 29.41
C SER A 41 -24.01 -33.35 28.18
N THR A 42 -22.66 -33.14 28.11
CA THR A 42 -21.71 -34.25 27.79
C THR A 42 -20.32 -33.89 28.29
N GLN A 43 -19.80 -34.78 29.17
CA GLN A 43 -18.44 -34.70 29.71
C GLN A 43 -17.39 -34.90 28.65
N LYS A 44 -16.42 -33.96 28.59
CA LYS A 44 -15.02 -34.24 28.22
C LYS A 44 -14.10 -33.45 29.12
N SER A 45 -13.20 -34.17 29.78
CA SER A 45 -12.06 -33.74 30.58
C SER A 45 -11.25 -32.66 29.90
N GLY A 46 -11.08 -31.51 30.55
CA GLY A 46 -10.17 -30.48 30.11
C GLY A 46 -10.12 -29.34 31.12
N LYS A 47 -8.95 -29.06 31.60
CA LYS A 47 -8.46 -27.96 32.45
C LYS A 47 -9.54 -26.97 32.94
N THR A 48 -9.75 -26.93 34.21
CA THR A 48 -10.59 -25.96 34.93
C THR A 48 -10.18 -24.53 34.53
N ARG A 49 -10.94 -23.90 33.64
CA ARG A 49 -10.84 -22.46 33.40
C ARG A 49 -11.24 -21.76 34.71
N SER A 50 -10.27 -21.17 35.37
CA SER A 50 -10.53 -20.20 36.44
C SER A 50 -11.27 -19.03 35.83
N TYR A 51 -12.57 -18.92 36.05
CA TYR A 51 -13.36 -17.73 35.72
C TYR A 51 -12.80 -16.57 36.56
N LYS A 52 -11.94 -15.74 35.94
CA LYS A 52 -11.54 -14.47 36.54
C LYS A 52 -12.81 -13.65 36.72
N LYS A 53 -13.16 -13.31 37.97
CA LYS A 53 -14.29 -12.43 38.30
C LYS A 53 -14.28 -11.21 37.36
N ALA A 54 -15.41 -10.95 36.68
CA ALA A 54 -15.57 -9.76 35.91
C ALA A 54 -15.26 -8.54 36.78
N ARG A 55 -14.33 -7.70 36.35
CA ARG A 55 -13.98 -6.48 37.08
C ARG A 55 -15.05 -5.43 36.78
N VAL A 56 -15.71 -4.93 37.80
CA VAL A 56 -16.79 -3.94 37.72
C VAL A 56 -16.29 -2.63 38.28
N LEU A 57 -16.58 -1.54 37.58
CA LEU A 57 -16.27 -0.18 38.05
C LEU A 57 -17.00 0.14 39.34
N GLN A 58 -16.39 0.98 40.18
CA GLN A 58 -17.09 1.58 41.32
C GLN A 58 -18.32 2.37 40.83
N PRO A 59 -19.44 2.37 41.57
CA PRO A 59 -20.65 3.05 41.11
C PRO A 59 -20.49 4.53 40.80
N SER A 60 -19.63 5.24 41.56
CA SER A 60 -19.30 6.65 41.32
C SER A 60 -18.52 6.84 39.99
N THR A 61 -17.52 6.00 39.73
CA THR A 61 -16.75 6.00 38.49
C THR A 61 -17.62 5.60 37.30
N ALA A 62 -18.42 4.52 37.46
CA ALA A 62 -19.30 4.06 36.38
C ALA A 62 -20.26 5.13 35.88
N LYS A 63 -20.88 5.90 36.78
CA LYS A 63 -21.76 7.03 36.40
C LYS A 63 -21.04 8.09 35.58
N LYS A 64 -19.80 8.42 35.91
CA LYS A 64 -18.99 9.39 35.18
C LYS A 64 -18.53 8.83 33.82
N ILE A 65 -18.13 7.56 33.77
CA ILE A 65 -17.74 6.91 32.53
C ILE A 65 -18.92 6.86 31.54
N VAL A 66 -20.13 6.55 31.98
CA VAL A 66 -21.34 6.60 31.12
C VAL A 66 -21.50 7.99 30.47
N LYS A 67 -21.38 9.07 31.25
CA LYS A 67 -21.47 10.44 30.72
C LYS A 67 -20.34 10.76 29.73
N ILE A 68 -19.12 10.26 29.98
CA ILE A 68 -17.99 10.40 29.04
C ILE A 68 -18.33 9.70 27.72
N VAL A 69 -18.85 8.47 27.76
CA VAL A 69 -19.28 7.73 26.58
C VAL A 69 -20.37 8.49 25.83
N GLU A 70 -21.41 8.97 26.53
CA GLU A 70 -22.49 9.76 25.92
C GLU A 70 -21.97 11.04 25.25
N ALA A 71 -20.99 11.72 25.84
CA ALA A 71 -20.36 12.89 25.23
C ALA A 71 -19.54 12.52 23.98
N LEU A 72 -18.80 11.41 24.01
CA LEU A 72 -17.94 10.97 22.90
C LEU A 72 -18.73 10.30 21.77
N GLU A 73 -19.89 9.68 22.03
CA GLU A 73 -20.77 9.07 21.04
C GLU A 73 -21.85 10.03 20.54
N ARG A 74 -21.78 11.33 20.86
CA ARG A 74 -22.74 12.32 20.41
C ARG A 74 -22.71 12.45 18.90
N GLN A 75 -23.90 12.52 18.30
CA GLN A 75 -24.09 12.71 16.85
C GLN A 75 -24.90 13.98 16.59
N LYS A 76 -24.68 14.55 15.41
CA LYS A 76 -25.48 15.65 14.87
C LYS A 76 -26.09 15.27 13.54
N THR A 77 -27.29 15.74 13.29
CA THR A 77 -27.96 15.58 12.00
C THR A 77 -27.49 16.69 11.05
N VAL A 78 -26.92 16.30 9.91
CA VAL A 78 -26.51 17.22 8.84
C VAL A 78 -27.34 16.97 7.58
N ARG A 79 -27.61 18.01 6.80
CA ARG A 79 -28.24 17.89 5.49
C ARG A 79 -27.17 17.78 4.41
N VAL A 80 -27.15 16.67 3.70
CA VAL A 80 -26.24 16.42 2.59
C VAL A 80 -26.99 16.26 1.28
N PRO A 81 -26.42 16.62 0.12
CA PRO A 81 -27.05 16.36 -1.17
C PRO A 81 -27.38 14.87 -1.34
N ASP A 82 -28.57 14.59 -1.85
CA ASP A 82 -28.97 13.22 -2.16
C ASP A 82 -28.17 12.71 -3.38
N PRO A 83 -27.34 11.65 -3.23
CA PRO A 83 -26.55 11.13 -4.34
C PRO A 83 -27.37 10.49 -5.47
N LEU A 84 -28.66 10.21 -5.21
CA LEU A 84 -29.58 9.58 -6.18
C LEU A 84 -30.54 10.58 -6.84
N ASN A 85 -30.76 11.77 -6.23
CA ASN A 85 -31.71 12.76 -6.71
C ASN A 85 -31.10 14.16 -6.70
N GLU A 86 -30.67 14.65 -7.85
CA GLU A 86 -30.06 15.96 -8.01
C GLU A 86 -31.00 17.09 -7.53
N GLY A 87 -30.50 17.94 -6.66
CA GLY A 87 -31.25 19.05 -6.06
C GLY A 87 -32.06 18.71 -4.80
N GLN A 88 -32.07 17.45 -4.36
CA GLN A 88 -32.65 17.04 -3.09
C GLN A 88 -31.58 16.90 -2.00
N PHE A 89 -31.99 16.96 -0.75
CA PHE A 89 -31.13 16.79 0.42
C PHE A 89 -31.70 15.67 1.29
N ILE A 90 -30.81 14.84 1.81
CA ILE A 90 -31.12 13.81 2.82
C ILE A 90 -30.50 14.21 4.16
N GLU A 91 -31.13 13.79 5.25
CA GLU A 91 -30.59 13.92 6.59
C GLU A 91 -29.66 12.74 6.86
N LYS A 92 -28.45 13.04 7.30
CA LYS A 92 -27.41 12.08 7.67
C LYS A 92 -26.95 12.38 9.08
N GLU A 93 -26.79 11.35 9.90
CA GLU A 93 -26.12 11.46 11.19
C GLU A 93 -24.61 11.41 10.99
N GLU A 94 -23.90 12.37 11.61
CA GLU A 94 -22.45 12.44 11.64
C GLU A 94 -21.97 12.53 13.08
N ASP A 95 -20.82 11.90 13.38
CA ASP A 95 -20.23 11.94 14.70
C ASP A 95 -19.86 13.40 15.05
N ASP A 96 -20.25 13.83 16.25
CA ASP A 96 -19.98 15.16 16.78
C ASP A 96 -19.57 15.07 18.27
N PRO A 97 -18.45 14.41 18.57
CA PRO A 97 -18.02 14.14 19.93
C PRO A 97 -17.73 15.42 20.72
N ASP A 98 -18.31 15.51 21.92
CA ASP A 98 -18.03 16.62 22.83
C ASP A 98 -16.81 16.33 23.71
N PHE A 99 -15.63 16.55 23.13
CA PHE A 99 -14.35 16.41 23.84
C PHE A 99 -14.19 17.38 25.02
N VAL A 100 -14.90 18.51 25.03
CA VAL A 100 -14.81 19.49 26.12
C VAL A 100 -15.51 18.94 27.37
N GLU A 101 -16.77 18.46 27.21
CA GLU A 101 -17.51 17.85 28.28
C GLU A 101 -16.81 16.60 28.80
N ALA A 102 -16.32 15.72 27.93
CA ALA A 102 -15.57 14.53 28.32
C ALA A 102 -14.32 14.87 29.13
N LYS A 103 -13.54 15.90 28.73
CA LYS A 103 -12.35 16.37 29.49
C LYS A 103 -12.71 16.90 30.87
N VAL A 104 -13.80 17.63 31.02
CA VAL A 104 -14.25 18.14 32.33
C VAL A 104 -14.50 16.98 33.27
N ILE A 105 -15.26 15.98 32.84
CA ILE A 105 -15.60 14.81 33.66
C ILE A 105 -14.35 13.97 33.99
N LEU A 106 -13.45 13.81 33.03
CA LEU A 106 -12.17 13.09 33.24
C LEU A 106 -11.25 13.83 34.20
N THR A 107 -11.25 15.18 34.19
CA THR A 107 -10.49 15.99 35.14
C THR A 107 -11.01 15.80 36.55
N GLU A 108 -12.33 15.70 36.76
CA GLU A 108 -12.90 15.37 38.07
C GLU A 108 -12.50 13.97 38.55
N LEU A 109 -12.43 12.98 37.63
CA LEU A 109 -11.93 11.64 37.97
C LEU A 109 -10.45 11.69 38.34
N LEU A 110 -9.64 12.41 37.60
CA LEU A 110 -8.20 12.54 37.82
C LEU A 110 -7.91 13.18 39.18
N ASN A 111 -8.69 14.22 39.60
CA ASN A 111 -8.53 14.87 40.89
C ASN A 111 -8.87 13.92 42.08
N GLY A 112 -9.73 12.92 41.87
CA GLY A 112 -10.07 11.91 42.83
C GLY A 112 -9.35 10.57 42.67
N LYS A 113 -8.28 10.52 41.85
CA LYS A 113 -7.64 9.25 41.45
C LYS A 113 -7.11 8.41 42.60
N ASP A 114 -6.69 9.03 43.70
CA ASP A 114 -6.08 8.33 44.84
C ASP A 114 -7.12 7.48 45.62
N GLU A 115 -8.39 7.82 45.52
CA GLU A 115 -9.50 7.07 46.08
C GLU A 115 -10.06 5.99 45.17
N MET A 116 -9.61 5.98 43.88
CA MET A 116 -10.05 5.02 42.87
C MET A 116 -9.29 3.72 42.97
N ARG A 117 -9.97 2.59 42.65
CA ARG A 117 -9.31 1.30 42.49
C ARG A 117 -8.46 1.30 41.23
N SER A 118 -7.44 0.46 41.18
CA SER A 118 -6.55 0.31 40.04
C SER A 118 -7.29 0.08 38.71
N TYR A 119 -8.35 -0.76 38.71
CA TYR A 119 -9.17 -0.97 37.52
C TYR A 119 -9.88 0.31 37.07
N ASP A 120 -10.45 1.07 37.97
CA ASP A 120 -11.15 2.32 37.68
C ASP A 120 -10.17 3.36 37.08
N ARG A 121 -8.94 3.44 37.63
CA ARG A 121 -7.89 4.30 37.06
C ARG A 121 -7.46 3.86 35.68
N SER A 122 -7.34 2.54 35.42
CA SER A 122 -6.97 2.05 34.08
C SER A 122 -7.99 2.45 33.02
N VAL A 123 -9.29 2.41 33.35
CA VAL A 123 -10.35 2.87 32.44
C VAL A 123 -10.28 4.39 32.23
N MET A 124 -10.07 5.16 33.29
CA MET A 124 -9.88 6.62 33.19
C MET A 124 -8.68 6.98 32.28
N TRP A 125 -7.54 6.32 32.46
CA TRP A 125 -6.35 6.55 31.65
C TRP A 125 -6.58 6.18 30.17
N ASN A 126 -7.36 5.15 29.89
CA ASN A 126 -7.73 4.76 28.54
C ASN A 126 -8.50 5.90 27.82
N TYR A 127 -9.49 6.51 28.50
CA TYR A 127 -10.22 7.65 27.92
C TYR A 127 -9.35 8.90 27.77
N TRP A 128 -8.44 9.18 28.70
CA TRP A 128 -7.46 10.24 28.53
C TRP A 128 -6.55 10.01 27.33
N GLY A 129 -6.06 8.78 27.16
CA GLY A 129 -5.26 8.38 25.99
C GLY A 129 -6.02 8.61 24.69
N TYR A 130 -7.28 8.17 24.62
CA TYR A 130 -8.12 8.37 23.44
C TYR A 130 -8.35 9.85 23.11
N ILE A 131 -8.69 10.67 24.09
CA ILE A 131 -8.95 12.10 23.87
C ILE A 131 -7.70 12.85 23.43
N TYR A 132 -6.55 12.55 24.03
CA TYR A 132 -5.29 13.16 23.58
C TYR A 132 -4.88 12.68 22.19
N PHE A 133 -5.09 11.40 21.90
CA PHE A 133 -4.85 10.84 20.57
C PHE A 133 -5.71 11.54 19.50
N SER A 134 -7.01 11.70 19.76
CA SER A 134 -7.95 12.37 18.85
C SER A 134 -7.64 13.87 18.66
N ALA A 135 -6.96 14.50 19.64
CA ALA A 135 -6.47 15.87 19.55
C ALA A 135 -5.04 15.99 18.95
N GLU A 136 -4.48 14.86 18.44
CA GLU A 136 -3.11 14.76 17.94
C GLU A 136 -2.02 15.16 18.98
N ASP A 137 -2.38 15.22 20.27
CA ASP A 137 -1.45 15.42 21.37
C ASP A 137 -0.81 14.10 21.76
N TYR A 138 0.07 13.59 20.88
CA TYR A 138 0.65 12.27 21.00
C TYR A 138 1.51 12.09 22.26
N ASP A 139 2.15 13.15 22.75
CA ASP A 139 2.96 13.07 23.98
C ASP A 139 2.10 12.80 25.21
N ARG A 140 0.98 13.51 25.35
CA ARG A 140 0.04 13.27 26.45
C ARG A 140 -0.70 11.94 26.28
N ALA A 141 -1.04 11.56 25.05
CA ALA A 141 -1.63 10.26 24.75
C ALA A 141 -0.71 9.12 25.21
N MET A 142 0.58 9.17 24.85
CA MET A 142 1.58 8.19 25.30
C MET A 142 1.67 8.14 26.82
N GLY A 143 1.75 9.27 27.51
CA GLY A 143 1.79 9.32 28.97
C GLY A 143 0.55 8.70 29.63
N ALA A 144 -0.64 8.89 29.06
CA ALA A 144 -1.87 8.28 29.56
C ALA A 144 -1.85 6.74 29.39
N TYR A 145 -1.44 6.23 28.22
CA TYR A 145 -1.32 4.79 28.01
C TYR A 145 -0.20 4.15 28.85
N GLU A 146 0.92 4.86 29.08
CA GLU A 146 1.96 4.39 30.01
C GLU A 146 1.43 4.27 31.44
N ASN A 147 0.66 5.25 31.91
CA ASN A 147 0.00 5.17 33.23
C ASN A 147 -1.00 4.00 33.30
N LEU A 148 -1.76 3.76 32.24
CA LEU A 148 -2.66 2.59 32.18
C LEU A 148 -1.89 1.28 32.34
N LEU A 149 -0.76 1.13 31.67
CA LEU A 149 0.07 -0.07 31.72
C LEU A 149 0.67 -0.32 33.10
N GLN A 150 0.82 0.73 33.92
CA GLN A 150 1.28 0.62 35.32
C GLN A 150 0.18 0.16 36.28
N GLU A 151 -1.10 0.18 35.88
CA GLU A 151 -2.21 -0.24 36.75
C GLU A 151 -2.30 -1.76 36.81
N PRO A 152 -2.06 -2.37 38.02
CA PRO A 152 -1.96 -3.83 38.15
C PRO A 152 -3.27 -4.57 37.91
N GLU A 153 -4.41 -3.87 38.00
CA GLU A 153 -5.72 -4.44 37.73
C GLU A 153 -6.26 -4.13 36.35
N ALA A 154 -5.48 -3.50 35.48
CA ALA A 154 -5.86 -3.32 34.07
C ALA A 154 -6.16 -4.68 33.43
N THR A 155 -7.30 -4.76 32.73
CA THR A 155 -7.69 -6.02 32.05
C THR A 155 -6.77 -6.29 30.84
N VAL A 156 -6.68 -7.56 30.43
CA VAL A 156 -5.88 -7.94 29.26
C VAL A 156 -6.29 -7.14 28.02
N PRO A 157 -7.58 -6.98 27.66
CA PRO A 157 -7.98 -6.15 26.53
C PRO A 157 -7.50 -4.69 26.61
N LEU A 158 -7.63 -4.04 27.80
CA LEU A 158 -7.15 -2.68 27.99
C LEU A 158 -5.62 -2.57 27.85
N ARG A 159 -4.89 -3.53 28.41
CA ARG A 159 -3.43 -3.57 28.30
C ARG A 159 -2.98 -3.78 26.88
N THR A 160 -3.53 -4.77 26.20
CA THR A 160 -3.12 -5.10 24.82
C THR A 160 -3.47 -3.99 23.82
N SER A 161 -4.66 -3.38 23.92
CA SER A 161 -4.99 -2.22 23.10
C SER A 161 -4.07 -1.03 23.35
N SER A 162 -3.76 -0.74 24.63
CA SER A 162 -2.83 0.35 24.99
C SER A 162 -1.40 0.09 24.54
N LEU A 163 -0.91 -1.15 24.65
CA LEU A 163 0.42 -1.53 24.14
C LEU A 163 0.52 -1.29 22.64
N LEU A 164 -0.48 -1.72 21.88
CA LEU A 164 -0.47 -1.55 20.43
C LEU A 164 -0.55 -0.08 20.04
N THR A 165 -1.43 0.71 20.67
CA THR A 165 -1.54 2.15 20.42
C THR A 165 -0.25 2.88 20.79
N LEU A 166 0.33 2.56 21.94
CA LEU A 166 1.60 3.15 22.39
C LEU A 166 2.75 2.78 21.45
N ALA A 167 2.78 1.54 20.94
CA ALA A 167 3.73 1.12 19.92
C ALA A 167 3.61 1.98 18.65
N GLN A 168 2.38 2.11 18.13
CA GLN A 168 2.10 2.91 16.92
C GLN A 168 2.51 4.38 17.11
N LEU A 169 2.19 5.00 18.26
CA LEU A 169 2.59 6.36 18.59
C LEU A 169 4.12 6.53 18.64
N ASN A 170 4.83 5.56 19.21
CA ASN A 170 6.30 5.58 19.18
C ASN A 170 6.85 5.46 17.76
N LEU A 171 6.24 4.64 16.90
CA LEU A 171 6.63 4.52 15.50
C LEU A 171 6.37 5.83 14.71
N VAL A 172 5.24 6.51 14.96
CA VAL A 172 4.94 7.84 14.37
C VAL A 172 5.99 8.87 14.77
N LYS A 173 6.47 8.81 16.02
CA LYS A 173 7.53 9.69 16.53
C LYS A 173 8.96 9.22 16.18
N GLU A 174 9.08 8.22 15.32
CA GLU A 174 10.36 7.65 14.90
C GLU A 174 11.19 7.01 16.04
N ASN A 175 10.54 6.71 17.18
CA ASN A 175 11.12 5.98 18.30
C ASN A 175 11.11 4.46 18.01
N TRP A 176 11.81 4.04 16.96
CA TRP A 176 11.73 2.69 16.40
C TRP A 176 11.97 1.59 17.42
N ASP A 177 13.01 1.72 18.24
CA ASP A 177 13.37 0.70 19.24
C ASP A 177 12.26 0.48 20.26
N LYS A 178 11.70 1.58 20.80
CA LYS A 178 10.62 1.51 21.78
C LYS A 178 9.33 0.97 21.15
N GLY A 179 9.01 1.44 19.93
CA GLY A 179 7.85 0.95 19.17
C GLY A 179 7.93 -0.56 18.92
N ILE A 180 9.08 -1.06 18.45
CA ILE A 180 9.32 -2.48 18.22
C ILE A 180 9.22 -3.28 19.52
N ALA A 181 9.84 -2.82 20.61
CA ALA A 181 9.76 -3.50 21.90
C ALA A 181 8.31 -3.64 22.40
N LEU A 182 7.49 -2.59 22.23
CA LEU A 182 6.08 -2.61 22.59
C LEU A 182 5.24 -3.56 21.72
N ILE A 183 5.54 -3.63 20.40
CA ILE A 183 4.88 -4.62 19.52
C ILE A 183 5.21 -6.04 19.99
N LEU A 184 6.48 -6.33 20.28
CA LEU A 184 6.91 -7.65 20.75
C LEU A 184 6.25 -8.01 22.08
N GLN A 185 6.22 -7.07 23.04
CA GLN A 185 5.51 -7.25 24.29
C GLN A 185 4.01 -7.52 24.08
N TRP A 186 3.38 -6.77 23.17
CA TRP A 186 1.97 -6.99 22.80
C TRP A 186 1.75 -8.38 22.21
N MET A 187 2.66 -8.86 21.34
CA MET A 187 2.58 -10.22 20.76
C MET A 187 2.70 -11.32 21.80
N GLU A 188 3.41 -11.08 22.91
CA GLU A 188 3.49 -12.03 24.05
C GLU A 188 2.21 -12.06 24.91
N GLU A 189 1.48 -10.94 24.98
CA GLU A 189 0.29 -10.82 25.83
C GLU A 189 -1.01 -11.25 25.12
N VAL A 190 -1.04 -11.30 23.78
CA VAL A 190 -2.23 -11.70 23.02
C VAL A 190 -2.29 -13.23 22.83
N GLU A 191 -3.49 -13.77 22.77
CA GLU A 191 -3.70 -15.20 22.57
C GLU A 191 -3.35 -15.65 21.13
N ASN A 192 -3.66 -14.80 20.14
CA ASN A 192 -3.41 -15.06 18.74
C ASN A 192 -2.69 -13.87 18.10
N VAL A 193 -1.51 -14.11 17.57
CA VAL A 193 -0.76 -13.14 16.80
C VAL A 193 -1.20 -13.25 15.34
N THR A 194 -1.72 -12.15 14.79
CA THR A 194 -2.27 -12.12 13.43
C THR A 194 -1.20 -11.81 12.38
N ALA A 195 -1.50 -12.11 11.12
CA ALA A 195 -0.68 -11.73 9.98
C ALA A 195 -0.43 -10.19 9.95
N GLN A 196 -1.45 -9.39 10.27
CA GLN A 196 -1.33 -7.93 10.33
C GLN A 196 -0.31 -7.47 11.38
N SER A 197 -0.18 -8.17 12.49
CA SER A 197 0.79 -7.85 13.56
C SER A 197 2.22 -8.06 13.10
N HIS A 198 2.48 -9.17 12.41
CA HIS A 198 3.78 -9.44 11.81
C HIS A 198 4.13 -8.44 10.69
N ALA A 199 3.14 -8.02 9.90
CA ALA A 199 3.34 -6.99 8.88
C ALA A 199 3.70 -5.64 9.51
N LEU A 200 3.05 -5.24 10.61
CA LEU A 200 3.39 -4.02 11.35
C LEU A 200 4.81 -4.09 11.92
N LEU A 201 5.19 -5.22 12.49
CA LEU A 201 6.55 -5.45 13.00
C LEU A 201 7.58 -5.38 11.87
N GLY A 202 7.29 -6.00 10.72
CA GLY A 202 8.14 -5.93 9.52
C GLY A 202 8.33 -4.50 9.03
N GLN A 203 7.26 -3.72 9.00
CA GLN A 203 7.33 -2.31 8.64
C GLN A 203 8.17 -1.49 9.63
N ALA A 204 8.02 -1.73 10.94
CA ALA A 204 8.81 -1.05 11.96
C ALA A 204 10.31 -1.37 11.82
N TYR A 205 10.66 -2.63 11.59
CA TYR A 205 12.05 -3.02 11.31
C TYR A 205 12.59 -2.39 10.02
N PHE A 206 11.77 -2.30 8.97
CA PHE A 206 12.18 -1.66 7.72
C PHE A 206 12.53 -0.18 7.91
N GLN A 207 11.69 0.56 8.64
CA GLN A 207 11.95 1.97 8.96
C GLN A 207 13.21 2.14 9.81
N LYS A 208 13.47 1.21 10.73
CA LYS A 208 14.70 1.14 11.49
C LYS A 208 15.92 0.75 10.64
N GLN A 209 15.74 0.36 9.37
CA GLN A 209 16.76 -0.15 8.48
C GLN A 209 17.32 -1.54 8.88
N ASP A 210 16.59 -2.27 9.72
CA ASP A 210 16.88 -3.69 10.00
C ASP A 210 16.14 -4.57 8.97
N TYR A 211 16.66 -4.57 7.76
CA TYR A 211 16.03 -5.23 6.62
C TYR A 211 15.99 -6.76 6.75
N VAL A 212 16.89 -7.35 7.54
CA VAL A 212 16.90 -8.78 7.83
C VAL A 212 15.66 -9.17 8.63
N ARG A 213 15.37 -8.43 9.73
CA ARG A 213 14.18 -8.70 10.54
C ARG A 213 12.92 -8.23 9.85
N ALA A 214 12.96 -7.13 9.09
CA ALA A 214 11.85 -6.67 8.27
C ALA A 214 11.37 -7.77 7.32
N ARG A 215 12.29 -8.32 6.52
CA ARG A 215 12.01 -9.42 5.60
C ARG A 215 11.35 -10.61 6.32
N LYS A 216 11.95 -11.10 7.40
CA LYS A 216 11.44 -12.27 8.15
C LYS A 216 10.04 -12.03 8.70
N SER A 217 9.79 -10.83 9.23
CA SER A 217 8.47 -10.50 9.79
C SER A 217 7.40 -10.43 8.69
N VAL A 218 7.73 -9.90 7.51
CA VAL A 218 6.79 -9.82 6.39
C VAL A 218 6.54 -11.20 5.77
N GLU A 219 7.58 -12.03 5.63
CA GLU A 219 7.43 -13.43 5.18
C GLU A 219 6.49 -14.20 6.11
N GLU A 220 6.63 -14.02 7.43
CA GLU A 220 5.73 -14.65 8.40
C GLU A 220 4.30 -14.09 8.32
N ALA A 221 4.13 -12.78 8.09
CA ALA A 221 2.81 -12.19 7.85
C ALA A 221 2.11 -12.82 6.63
N ILE A 222 2.83 -12.97 5.53
CA ILE A 222 2.32 -13.60 4.31
C ILE A 222 1.94 -15.05 4.59
N ARG A 223 2.82 -15.83 5.23
CA ARG A 223 2.57 -17.22 5.57
C ARG A 223 1.33 -17.40 6.46
N ILE A 224 1.19 -16.58 7.51
CA ILE A 224 0.03 -16.66 8.41
C ILE A 224 -1.26 -16.32 7.64
N ALA A 225 -1.24 -15.30 6.79
CA ALA A 225 -2.41 -14.94 6.00
C ALA A 225 -2.87 -16.07 5.07
N GLU A 226 -1.94 -16.72 4.39
CA GLU A 226 -2.25 -17.79 3.42
C GLU A 226 -2.58 -19.12 4.08
N GLU A 227 -1.79 -19.54 5.09
CA GLU A 227 -1.88 -20.89 5.66
C GLU A 227 -2.78 -21.00 6.89
N VAL A 228 -2.98 -19.90 7.64
CA VAL A 228 -3.68 -19.91 8.92
C VAL A 228 -4.99 -19.13 8.88
N GLU A 229 -4.97 -17.94 8.29
CA GLU A 229 -6.12 -17.04 8.20
C GLU A 229 -6.87 -17.17 6.85
N GLU A 230 -6.34 -17.97 5.92
CA GLU A 230 -6.93 -18.34 4.62
C GLU A 230 -7.40 -17.15 3.78
N TYR A 231 -6.65 -16.04 3.81
CA TYR A 231 -6.92 -14.91 2.94
C TYR A 231 -5.68 -14.46 2.17
N ARG A 232 -5.91 -13.75 1.06
CA ARG A 232 -4.82 -13.22 0.24
C ARG A 232 -4.09 -12.11 0.97
N PRO A 233 -2.74 -12.22 1.15
CA PRO A 233 -1.92 -11.17 1.74
C PRO A 233 -2.10 -9.83 1.04
N LYS A 234 -2.01 -8.73 1.78
CA LYS A 234 -2.21 -7.38 1.23
C LYS A 234 -1.07 -6.99 0.29
N GLU A 235 -1.41 -6.22 -0.76
CA GLU A 235 -0.46 -5.70 -1.76
C GLU A 235 0.80 -5.09 -1.13
N ASN A 236 0.61 -4.24 -0.12
CA ASN A 236 1.71 -3.53 0.53
C ASN A 236 2.71 -4.44 1.27
N TRP A 237 2.32 -5.66 1.64
CA TRP A 237 3.24 -6.64 2.25
C TRP A 237 4.22 -7.19 1.22
N TYR A 238 3.74 -7.51 0.02
CA TYR A 238 4.61 -7.92 -1.09
C TYR A 238 5.56 -6.79 -1.51
N VAL A 239 5.06 -5.54 -1.54
CA VAL A 239 5.89 -4.35 -1.83
C VAL A 239 6.98 -4.17 -0.77
N LEU A 240 6.64 -4.33 0.51
CA LEU A 240 7.60 -4.24 1.62
C LEU A 240 8.64 -5.36 1.58
N LEU A 241 8.22 -6.59 1.20
CA LEU A 241 9.12 -7.73 1.03
C LEU A 241 10.10 -7.48 -0.12
N ALA A 242 9.62 -7.03 -1.28
CA ALA A 242 10.47 -6.69 -2.42
C ALA A 242 11.46 -5.57 -2.09
N ALA A 243 11.03 -4.54 -1.36
CA ALA A 243 11.88 -3.46 -0.90
C ALA A 243 12.96 -3.95 0.09
N SER A 244 12.58 -4.83 1.02
CA SER A 244 13.53 -5.42 1.97
C SER A 244 14.63 -6.24 1.26
N LEU A 245 14.26 -7.02 0.25
CA LEU A 245 15.22 -7.78 -0.58
C LEU A 245 16.14 -6.85 -1.37
N TYR A 246 15.60 -5.75 -1.90
CA TYR A 246 16.39 -4.76 -2.61
C TYR A 246 17.46 -4.15 -1.70
N GLU A 247 17.07 -3.68 -0.52
CA GLU A 247 18.01 -3.07 0.45
C GLU A 247 19.06 -4.09 0.94
N LEU A 248 18.69 -5.35 1.18
CA LEU A 248 19.62 -6.41 1.56
C LEU A 248 20.63 -6.72 0.45
N LYS A 249 20.23 -6.66 -0.83
CA LYS A 249 21.09 -6.80 -1.98
C LYS A 249 22.08 -5.63 -2.08
N GLU A 250 21.58 -4.39 -1.98
CA GLU A 250 22.42 -3.19 -2.02
C GLU A 250 23.45 -3.16 -0.86
N ALA A 251 23.04 -3.61 0.33
CA ALA A 251 23.93 -3.77 1.48
C ALA A 251 24.85 -5.00 1.37
N LYS A 252 24.76 -5.79 0.30
CA LYS A 252 25.53 -7.03 0.08
C LYS A 252 25.38 -8.09 1.19
N VAL A 253 24.25 -8.06 1.90
CA VAL A 253 23.88 -9.07 2.91
C VAL A 253 23.43 -10.37 2.24
N ILE A 254 22.78 -10.25 1.07
CA ILE A 254 22.38 -11.38 0.22
C ILE A 254 22.97 -11.23 -1.17
N GLY A 255 23.15 -12.36 -1.86
CA GLY A 255 23.66 -12.38 -3.23
C GLY A 255 22.68 -11.74 -4.22
N GLN A 256 23.20 -11.06 -5.25
CA GLN A 256 22.42 -10.40 -6.27
C GLN A 256 21.45 -11.38 -6.97
N GLN A 257 21.95 -12.53 -7.40
CA GLN A 257 21.17 -13.53 -8.12
C GLN A 257 19.97 -14.01 -7.29
N TYR A 258 20.22 -14.36 -6.02
CA TYR A 258 19.16 -14.77 -5.09
C TYR A 258 18.11 -13.67 -4.90
N ALA A 259 18.53 -12.42 -4.73
CA ALA A 259 17.62 -11.29 -4.54
C ALA A 259 16.71 -11.10 -5.77
N LEU A 260 17.29 -11.16 -6.98
CA LEU A 260 16.55 -11.01 -8.23
C LEU A 260 15.54 -12.16 -8.41
N GLU A 261 15.93 -13.40 -8.13
CA GLU A 261 15.02 -14.56 -8.20
C GLU A 261 13.82 -14.40 -7.25
N GLN A 262 14.07 -13.97 -6.01
CA GLN A 262 12.98 -13.71 -5.05
C GLN A 262 12.10 -12.53 -5.48
N GLN A 263 12.69 -11.47 -6.04
CA GLN A 263 11.93 -10.32 -6.54
C GLN A 263 11.04 -10.71 -7.73
N VAL A 264 11.50 -11.57 -8.63
CA VAL A 264 10.67 -12.10 -9.73
C VAL A 264 9.40 -12.74 -9.17
N LEU A 265 9.52 -13.68 -8.23
CA LEU A 265 8.36 -14.36 -7.63
C LEU A 265 7.36 -13.36 -7.03
N ILE A 266 7.86 -12.35 -6.32
CA ILE A 266 7.02 -11.33 -5.70
C ILE A 266 6.33 -10.46 -6.76
N TYR A 267 7.07 -9.99 -7.77
CA TYR A 267 6.47 -9.16 -8.82
C TYR A 267 5.52 -9.94 -9.72
N GLU A 268 5.73 -11.24 -9.96
CA GLU A 268 4.75 -12.10 -10.64
C GLU A 268 3.43 -12.17 -9.87
N ILE A 269 3.47 -12.28 -8.52
CA ILE A 269 2.28 -12.19 -7.69
C ILE A 269 1.62 -10.82 -7.84
N LEU A 270 2.40 -9.73 -7.78
CA LEU A 270 1.88 -8.37 -7.86
C LEU A 270 1.25 -8.07 -9.22
N VAL A 271 1.84 -8.49 -10.35
CA VAL A 271 1.25 -8.26 -11.67
C VAL A 271 0.00 -9.09 -11.91
N ASN A 272 -0.10 -10.26 -11.30
CA ASN A 272 -1.26 -11.15 -11.45
C ASN A 272 -2.44 -10.70 -10.59
N TYR A 273 -2.21 -10.34 -9.34
CA TYR A 273 -3.28 -10.07 -8.37
C TYR A 273 -3.53 -8.58 -8.10
N TYR A 274 -2.53 -7.74 -8.32
CA TYR A 274 -2.58 -6.28 -8.06
C TYR A 274 -2.04 -5.50 -9.27
N PRO A 275 -2.57 -5.69 -10.49
CA PRO A 275 -1.96 -5.19 -11.72
C PRO A 275 -1.86 -3.66 -11.73
N LYS A 276 -0.62 -3.17 -11.67
CA LYS A 276 -0.26 -1.74 -11.80
C LYS A 276 0.95 -1.61 -12.71
N LYS A 277 0.99 -0.58 -13.54
CA LYS A 277 2.12 -0.29 -14.42
C LYS A 277 3.48 -0.47 -13.73
N SER A 278 3.62 0.07 -12.52
CA SER A 278 4.88 0.02 -11.76
C SER A 278 5.40 -1.41 -11.56
N TYR A 279 4.52 -2.38 -11.32
CA TYR A 279 4.93 -3.77 -11.09
C TYR A 279 5.39 -4.47 -12.37
N PHE A 280 4.75 -4.19 -13.50
CA PHE A 280 5.22 -4.68 -14.81
C PHE A 280 6.61 -4.13 -15.14
N ILE A 281 6.84 -2.84 -14.89
CA ILE A 281 8.14 -2.22 -15.13
C ILE A 281 9.21 -2.80 -14.19
N GLN A 282 8.88 -3.04 -12.92
CA GLN A 282 9.81 -3.67 -11.96
C GLN A 282 10.11 -5.11 -12.34
N LEU A 283 9.10 -5.91 -12.68
CA LEU A 283 9.29 -7.30 -13.13
C LEU A 283 10.16 -7.36 -14.39
N GLY A 284 9.83 -6.55 -15.40
CA GLY A 284 10.60 -6.46 -16.63
C GLY A 284 12.05 -6.05 -16.37
N GLY A 285 12.27 -5.03 -15.53
CA GLY A 285 13.60 -4.59 -15.13
C GLY A 285 14.39 -5.66 -14.37
N THR A 286 13.71 -6.49 -13.57
CA THR A 286 14.35 -7.62 -12.86
C THR A 286 14.76 -8.71 -13.85
N TYR A 287 13.90 -9.07 -14.81
CA TYR A 287 14.26 -10.01 -15.86
C TYR A 287 15.42 -9.52 -16.73
N ALA A 288 15.44 -8.23 -17.09
CA ALA A 288 16.54 -7.64 -17.84
C ALA A 288 17.87 -7.71 -17.07
N GLN A 289 17.88 -7.46 -15.75
CA GLN A 289 19.06 -7.61 -14.90
C GLN A 289 19.57 -9.06 -14.80
N MET A 290 18.65 -10.04 -14.98
CA MET A 290 19.00 -11.46 -15.01
C MET A 290 19.43 -11.95 -16.39
N GLY A 291 19.38 -11.10 -17.43
CA GLY A 291 19.65 -11.49 -18.82
C GLY A 291 18.53 -12.35 -19.45
N ARG A 292 17.33 -12.35 -18.86
CA ARG A 292 16.15 -13.08 -19.32
C ARG A 292 15.36 -12.21 -20.31
N GLU A 293 15.91 -12.02 -21.50
CA GLU A 293 15.38 -11.08 -22.52
C GLU A 293 13.98 -11.48 -23.03
N GLU A 294 13.71 -12.76 -23.18
CA GLU A 294 12.41 -13.26 -23.63
C GLU A 294 11.32 -12.94 -22.60
N ASP A 295 11.57 -13.20 -21.33
CA ASP A 295 10.63 -12.88 -20.24
C ASP A 295 10.41 -11.38 -20.11
N TYR A 296 11.47 -10.57 -20.28
CA TYR A 296 11.36 -9.12 -20.33
C TYR A 296 10.43 -8.66 -21.44
N MET A 297 10.58 -9.20 -22.64
CA MET A 297 9.70 -8.90 -23.78
C MET A 297 8.24 -9.29 -23.47
N LEU A 298 8.02 -10.48 -22.90
CA LEU A 298 6.66 -10.95 -22.57
C LEU A 298 5.99 -10.04 -21.54
N VAL A 299 6.71 -9.59 -20.53
CA VAL A 299 6.18 -8.66 -19.52
C VAL A 299 5.85 -7.29 -20.12
N LEU A 300 6.73 -6.75 -20.99
CA LEU A 300 6.43 -5.49 -21.71
C LEU A 300 5.23 -5.63 -22.64
N LYS A 301 5.10 -6.78 -23.31
CA LYS A 301 3.94 -7.07 -24.14
C LYS A 301 2.65 -7.12 -23.31
N ALA A 302 2.67 -7.80 -22.16
CA ALA A 302 1.54 -7.84 -21.25
C ALA A 302 1.16 -6.45 -20.71
N ALA A 303 2.15 -5.60 -20.41
CA ALA A 303 1.93 -4.20 -20.04
C ALA A 303 1.30 -3.39 -21.19
N TYR A 304 1.75 -3.61 -22.43
CA TYR A 304 1.16 -3.01 -23.62
C TYR A 304 -0.31 -3.42 -23.82
N GLU A 305 -0.62 -4.72 -23.72
CA GLU A 305 -1.98 -5.25 -23.88
C GLU A 305 -2.95 -4.72 -22.79
N LYS A 306 -2.43 -4.35 -21.63
CA LYS A 306 -3.18 -3.69 -20.54
C LYS A 306 -3.23 -2.17 -20.64
N ASP A 307 -2.73 -1.59 -21.73
CA ASP A 307 -2.66 -0.15 -21.98
C ASP A 307 -1.84 0.64 -20.91
N PHE A 308 -0.89 -0.02 -20.27
CA PHE A 308 -0.05 0.59 -19.24
C PHE A 308 1.15 1.38 -19.77
N LEU A 309 1.55 1.17 -21.03
CA LEU A 309 2.67 1.91 -21.60
C LEU A 309 2.24 3.34 -21.97
N ASP A 310 2.99 4.33 -21.48
CA ASP A 310 2.73 5.76 -21.69
C ASP A 310 3.99 6.58 -22.01
N LYS A 311 5.15 5.90 -22.17
CA LYS A 311 6.41 6.55 -22.51
C LYS A 311 6.96 6.03 -23.82
N GLU A 312 7.53 6.94 -24.61
CA GLU A 312 8.19 6.62 -25.87
C GLU A 312 9.22 5.50 -25.73
N SER A 313 10.05 5.57 -24.67
CA SER A 313 11.08 4.56 -24.40
C SER A 313 10.54 3.15 -24.13
N GLU A 314 9.34 3.03 -23.58
CA GLU A 314 8.69 1.75 -23.29
C GLU A 314 8.22 1.08 -24.60
N TYR A 315 7.59 1.85 -25.49
CA TYR A 315 7.20 1.37 -26.82
C TYR A 315 8.41 1.01 -27.69
N GLN A 316 9.48 1.85 -27.66
CA GLN A 316 10.72 1.55 -28.36
C GLN A 316 11.37 0.26 -27.83
N ALA A 317 11.42 0.07 -26.50
CA ALA A 317 11.98 -1.13 -25.90
C ALA A 317 11.21 -2.38 -26.33
N LEU A 318 9.87 -2.35 -26.26
CA LEU A 318 9.04 -3.48 -26.71
C LEU A 318 9.26 -3.75 -28.22
N ALA A 319 9.26 -2.73 -29.06
CA ALA A 319 9.49 -2.90 -30.49
C ALA A 319 10.87 -3.52 -30.78
N GLN A 320 11.92 -3.04 -30.13
CA GLN A 320 13.27 -3.59 -30.27
C GLN A 320 13.35 -5.06 -29.83
N MET A 321 12.75 -5.41 -28.70
CA MET A 321 12.68 -6.80 -28.23
C MET A 321 11.93 -7.69 -29.22
N LEU A 322 10.83 -7.20 -29.78
CA LEU A 322 10.08 -7.92 -30.82
C LEU A 322 10.89 -8.13 -32.10
N LEU A 323 11.69 -7.14 -32.51
CA LEU A 323 12.60 -7.26 -33.65
C LEU A 323 13.70 -8.30 -33.40
N LEU A 324 14.32 -8.28 -32.22
CA LEU A 324 15.31 -9.27 -31.81
C LEU A 324 14.73 -10.70 -31.81
N ASN A 325 13.47 -10.82 -31.41
CA ASN A 325 12.75 -12.09 -31.40
C ASN A 325 12.05 -12.41 -32.75
N LYS A 326 12.49 -11.79 -33.85
CA LYS A 326 12.01 -12.05 -35.23
C LYS A 326 10.51 -11.83 -35.42
N ASN A 327 9.93 -10.88 -34.71
CA ASN A 327 8.53 -10.46 -34.79
C ASN A 327 8.39 -9.01 -35.33
N PRO A 328 8.88 -8.72 -36.54
CA PRO A 328 8.95 -7.34 -37.05
C PRO A 328 7.57 -6.73 -37.31
N TYR A 329 6.59 -7.52 -37.71
CA TYR A 329 5.22 -7.06 -37.93
C TYR A 329 4.62 -6.50 -36.61
N TRP A 330 4.73 -7.26 -35.53
CA TRP A 330 4.26 -6.81 -34.22
C TRP A 330 5.04 -5.61 -33.70
N ALA A 331 6.35 -5.54 -33.96
CA ALA A 331 7.16 -4.38 -33.61
C ALA A 331 6.63 -3.11 -34.28
N ALA A 332 6.34 -3.18 -35.57
CA ALA A 332 5.77 -2.07 -36.33
C ALA A 332 4.37 -1.68 -35.77
N GLN A 333 3.49 -2.64 -35.50
CA GLN A 333 2.16 -2.37 -34.91
C GLN A 333 2.26 -1.64 -33.57
N VAL A 334 3.17 -2.05 -32.68
CA VAL A 334 3.41 -1.41 -31.39
C VAL A 334 3.86 0.05 -31.58
N LEU A 335 4.77 0.31 -32.54
CA LEU A 335 5.23 1.67 -32.83
C LEU A 335 4.11 2.55 -33.39
N VAL A 336 3.29 2.04 -34.30
CA VAL A 336 2.10 2.74 -34.81
C VAL A 336 1.10 3.04 -33.71
N ALA A 337 0.85 2.08 -32.82
CA ALA A 337 -0.03 2.29 -31.68
C ALA A 337 0.49 3.43 -30.78
N GLY A 338 1.80 3.48 -30.51
CA GLY A 338 2.42 4.55 -29.73
C GLY A 338 2.36 5.92 -30.41
N GLN A 339 2.42 5.99 -31.75
CA GLN A 339 2.20 7.24 -32.51
C GLN A 339 0.73 7.71 -32.42
N ASN A 340 -0.21 6.79 -32.37
CA ASN A 340 -1.63 7.11 -32.32
C ASN A 340 -2.10 7.41 -30.87
N LYS A 341 -1.49 6.79 -29.87
CA LYS A 341 -1.82 7.03 -28.45
C LYS A 341 -1.38 8.43 -28.06
N LYS A 342 -2.31 9.18 -27.49
CA LYS A 342 -2.07 10.54 -27.03
C LYS A 342 -2.01 10.59 -25.51
N ILE A 343 -1.09 11.41 -24.99
CA ILE A 343 -0.94 11.72 -23.58
C ILE A 343 -1.10 13.22 -23.38
N THR A 344 -1.74 13.60 -22.28
CA THR A 344 -1.82 14.99 -21.84
C THR A 344 -0.67 15.28 -20.91
N ILE A 345 0.14 16.27 -21.22
CA ILE A 345 1.23 16.76 -20.37
C ILE A 345 0.80 18.13 -19.85
N LYS A 346 0.78 18.28 -18.52
CA LYS A 346 0.51 19.56 -17.87
C LYS A 346 1.83 20.26 -17.58
N ASP A 347 1.99 21.49 -18.05
CA ASP A 347 3.13 22.32 -17.68
C ASP A 347 3.01 22.72 -16.21
N GLU A 348 4.04 22.38 -15.41
CA GLU A 348 4.05 22.64 -13.96
C GLU A 348 4.08 24.13 -13.61
N LYS A 349 4.49 25.01 -14.55
CA LYS A 349 4.63 26.46 -14.30
C LYS A 349 3.41 27.24 -14.78
N THR A 350 2.89 26.89 -15.97
CA THR A 350 1.76 27.61 -16.58
C THR A 350 0.42 26.97 -16.25
N GLY A 351 0.39 25.66 -15.90
CA GLY A 351 -0.81 24.88 -15.69
C GLY A 351 -1.52 24.51 -17.01
N GLU A 352 -0.95 24.87 -18.16
CA GLU A 352 -1.50 24.55 -19.47
C GLU A 352 -1.35 23.06 -19.77
N GLU A 353 -2.35 22.49 -20.43
CA GLU A 353 -2.37 21.08 -20.81
C GLU A 353 -2.14 20.98 -22.33
N GLU A 354 -1.10 20.27 -22.73
CA GLU A 354 -0.82 19.98 -24.13
C GLU A 354 -0.94 18.48 -24.41
N ILE A 355 -1.47 18.15 -25.58
CA ILE A 355 -1.69 16.77 -26.00
C ILE A 355 -0.63 16.38 -27.03
N PHE A 356 0.15 15.34 -26.70
CA PHE A 356 1.19 14.80 -27.56
C PHE A 356 0.97 13.32 -27.86
N PRO A 357 1.43 12.82 -29.04
CA PRO A 357 1.57 11.38 -29.24
C PRO A 357 2.65 10.84 -28.31
N VAL A 358 2.47 9.60 -27.81
CA VAL A 358 3.46 8.94 -26.95
C VAL A 358 4.79 8.81 -27.69
N ILE A 359 4.75 8.36 -28.96
CA ILE A 359 5.92 8.33 -29.84
C ILE A 359 5.88 9.56 -30.75
N LYS A 360 6.82 10.47 -30.55
CA LYS A 360 6.96 11.67 -31.39
C LYS A 360 7.53 11.32 -32.74
N GLU A 361 7.13 12.08 -33.76
CA GLU A 361 7.71 11.97 -35.07
C GLU A 361 9.14 12.53 -35.06
N SER A 362 10.11 11.64 -35.21
CA SER A 362 11.54 11.95 -35.29
C SER A 362 12.21 11.01 -36.26
N GLU A 363 13.36 11.41 -36.82
CA GLU A 363 14.14 10.54 -37.70
C GLU A 363 14.34 9.15 -37.12
N LYS A 364 14.78 9.07 -35.86
CA LYS A 364 15.02 7.81 -35.14
C LYS A 364 13.78 6.91 -35.06
N ASN A 365 12.62 7.49 -34.72
CA ASN A 365 11.38 6.72 -34.54
C ASN A 365 10.81 6.28 -35.89
N LEU A 366 10.88 7.14 -36.91
CA LEU A 366 10.46 6.79 -38.26
C LEU A 366 11.36 5.74 -38.89
N LYS A 367 12.69 5.84 -38.70
CA LYS A 367 13.63 4.81 -39.16
C LYS A 367 13.34 3.46 -38.49
N LEU A 368 13.16 3.43 -37.17
CA LEU A 368 12.83 2.21 -36.46
C LEU A 368 11.52 1.57 -36.96
N LEU A 369 10.49 2.38 -37.22
CA LEU A 369 9.20 1.92 -37.75
C LEU A 369 9.35 1.44 -39.22
N GLY A 370 10.07 2.18 -40.05
CA GLY A 370 10.33 1.80 -41.45
C GLY A 370 11.14 0.50 -41.53
N ASP A 371 12.15 0.35 -40.73
CA ASP A 371 12.93 -0.90 -40.62
C ASP A 371 12.08 -2.07 -40.17
N ALA A 372 11.19 -1.86 -39.20
CA ALA A 372 10.27 -2.89 -38.72
C ALA A 372 9.32 -3.35 -39.86
N TRP A 373 8.72 -2.43 -40.59
CA TRP A 373 7.87 -2.76 -41.75
C TRP A 373 8.66 -3.46 -42.87
N ARG A 374 9.86 -2.99 -43.16
CA ARG A 374 10.75 -3.61 -44.15
C ARG A 374 11.11 -5.06 -43.78
N MET A 375 11.48 -5.30 -42.50
CA MET A 375 11.79 -6.63 -42.03
C MET A 375 10.55 -7.52 -42.00
N ALA A 376 9.35 -6.96 -41.89
CA ALA A 376 8.07 -7.65 -42.00
C ALA A 376 7.65 -7.93 -43.45
N GLN A 377 8.45 -7.54 -44.43
CA GLN A 377 8.13 -7.63 -45.89
C GLN A 377 6.91 -6.77 -46.30
N GLU A 378 6.55 -5.78 -45.48
CA GLU A 378 5.46 -4.83 -45.75
C GLU A 378 6.03 -3.56 -46.40
N ILE A 379 6.56 -3.72 -47.63
CA ILE A 379 7.33 -2.67 -48.31
C ILE A 379 6.48 -1.43 -48.61
N ASP A 380 5.21 -1.61 -48.99
CA ASP A 380 4.25 -0.53 -49.22
C ASP A 380 4.05 0.37 -47.98
N LYS A 381 4.17 -0.22 -46.75
CA LYS A 381 4.10 0.52 -45.50
C LYS A 381 5.46 1.12 -45.10
N ALA A 382 6.56 0.46 -45.47
CA ALA A 382 7.91 0.90 -45.14
C ALA A 382 8.31 2.19 -45.89
N ILE A 383 8.07 2.22 -47.22
CA ILE A 383 8.47 3.35 -48.08
C ILE A 383 7.99 4.70 -47.58
N PRO A 384 6.66 4.95 -47.35
CA PRO A 384 6.20 6.28 -46.96
C PRO A 384 6.71 6.70 -45.56
N VAL A 385 7.02 5.76 -44.70
CA VAL A 385 7.61 6.05 -43.39
C VAL A 385 9.09 6.44 -43.52
N LEU A 386 9.85 5.69 -44.35
CA LEU A 386 11.26 5.97 -44.59
C LEU A 386 11.46 7.27 -45.40
N GLU A 387 10.54 7.63 -46.31
CA GLU A 387 10.55 8.94 -46.98
C GLU A 387 10.43 10.09 -45.97
N ARG A 388 9.55 9.95 -44.98
CA ARG A 388 9.43 10.94 -43.90
C ARG A 388 10.70 11.00 -43.04
N ALA A 389 11.29 9.83 -42.74
CA ALA A 389 12.55 9.75 -42.01
C ALA A 389 13.68 10.45 -42.77
N ALA A 390 13.81 10.20 -44.10
CA ALA A 390 14.81 10.79 -44.95
C ALA A 390 14.72 12.34 -45.03
N LYS A 391 13.50 12.88 -45.03
CA LYS A 391 13.30 14.36 -45.02
C LYS A 391 13.78 15.00 -43.72
N LEU A 392 13.80 14.25 -42.59
CA LEU A 392 14.30 14.73 -41.31
C LEU A 392 15.80 14.44 -41.13
N SER A 393 16.34 13.50 -41.92
CA SER A 393 17.73 13.09 -41.82
C SER A 393 18.67 14.04 -42.54
N LYS A 394 19.89 14.12 -42.03
CA LYS A 394 21.02 14.76 -42.72
C LYS A 394 21.95 13.72 -43.36
N ASP A 395 21.61 12.45 -43.24
CA ASP A 395 22.40 11.32 -43.71
C ASP A 395 21.83 10.79 -45.03
N GLY A 396 22.70 10.60 -46.03
CA GLY A 396 22.34 10.07 -47.35
C GLY A 396 21.96 8.57 -47.34
N ASP A 397 22.30 7.82 -46.32
CA ASP A 397 22.08 6.38 -46.27
C ASP A 397 20.60 5.99 -46.39
N LEU A 398 19.70 6.81 -45.84
CA LEU A 398 18.26 6.59 -45.97
C LEU A 398 17.76 6.74 -47.42
N TYR A 399 18.34 7.65 -48.19
CA TYR A 399 18.01 7.80 -49.61
C TYR A 399 18.50 6.60 -50.42
N VAL A 400 19.69 6.07 -50.11
CA VAL A 400 20.20 4.83 -50.73
C VAL A 400 19.29 3.64 -50.40
N LEU A 401 18.87 3.54 -49.15
CA LEU A 401 17.91 2.49 -48.73
C LEU A 401 16.58 2.60 -49.49
N LEU A 402 16.02 3.80 -49.60
CA LEU A 402 14.80 4.08 -50.38
C LEU A 402 14.96 3.74 -51.84
N GLY A 403 16.05 4.14 -52.47
CA GLY A 403 16.33 3.80 -53.89
C GLY A 403 16.31 2.28 -54.08
N ASN A 404 16.93 1.51 -53.19
CA ASN A 404 16.91 0.05 -53.25
C ASN A 404 15.50 -0.53 -53.09
N LEU A 405 14.68 0.06 -52.21
CA LEU A 405 13.28 -0.40 -51.98
C LEU A 405 12.40 -0.10 -53.20
N TYR A 406 12.58 1.07 -53.83
CA TYR A 406 11.87 1.40 -55.05
C TYR A 406 12.24 0.46 -56.20
N LEU A 407 13.52 0.12 -56.34
CA LEU A 407 13.95 -0.89 -57.33
C LEU A 407 13.33 -2.26 -57.05
N TYR A 408 13.24 -2.64 -55.81
CA TYR A 408 12.60 -3.91 -55.42
C TYR A 408 11.11 -3.97 -55.80
N GLU A 409 10.41 -2.82 -55.80
CA GLU A 409 9.01 -2.68 -56.17
C GLU A 409 8.80 -2.30 -57.66
N ASP A 410 9.82 -2.47 -58.51
CA ASP A 410 9.81 -2.07 -59.93
C ASP A 410 9.49 -0.58 -60.21
N ARG A 411 9.73 0.31 -59.21
CA ARG A 411 9.49 1.77 -59.27
C ARG A 411 10.77 2.51 -59.67
N MET A 412 11.29 2.22 -60.86
CA MET A 412 12.56 2.75 -61.31
C MET A 412 12.66 4.29 -61.34
N GLU A 413 11.59 4.99 -61.73
CA GLU A 413 11.56 6.45 -61.78
C GLU A 413 11.74 7.11 -60.41
N ASP A 414 11.16 6.47 -59.39
CA ASP A 414 11.26 6.95 -57.98
C ASP A 414 12.63 6.64 -57.37
N SER A 415 13.33 5.61 -57.86
CA SER A 415 14.65 5.23 -57.36
C SER A 415 15.77 6.18 -57.76
N ILE A 416 15.55 7.03 -58.82
CA ILE A 416 16.53 7.97 -59.39
C ILE A 416 16.34 9.39 -58.83
N ARG A 417 15.19 9.67 -58.23
CA ARG A 417 14.88 10.95 -57.58
C ARG A 417 15.52 11.05 -56.19
#